data_a87214b247e273ad577655f68a20a565
#
_entry.id   a87214b247e273ad577655f68a20a565
#
_cell.length_a   1.000
_cell.length_b   1.000
_cell.length_c   1.000
_cell.angle_alpha   90.00
_cell.angle_beta   90.00
_cell.angle_gamma   90.00
#
_symmetry.space_group_name_H-M   'P 1'
#
loop_
_entity.id
_entity.type
_entity.pdbx_description
1 polymer ?
#
loop_
_entity_poly.entity_id
_entity_poly.type
_entity_poly.pdbx_seq_one_letter_code
_entity_poly.pdbx_strand_id
1 'polypeptide(L)'
;MIKNNFFDDLETRSVDERNNDHLLKLNYLIKTAKNNKNQSLRLDKPLETLEDLASIPLLRKSELIQKQSDFPPFAQLNVSEIKDFAHIYRSPGPIYDLDGHSKDWWRFSRALHAAGFCYGDIVQNCFSYHFTPAGAMFEEAAKILKCTVFPAGGENTDLQLEVMRDIGTTAYVGVPDFLKIILEKADEKKYHFQN
;
A
#
# COMPACT_ATOMS: atom_id res chain seq x y z
N MET A 1 5.90 14.22 -25.98
CA MET A 1 5.52 12.81 -25.72
C MET A 1 4.11 12.83 -25.14
N ILE A 2 3.17 12.10 -25.72
CA ILE A 2 1.82 11.95 -25.15
C ILE A 2 2.03 11.20 -23.83
N LYS A 3 1.76 11.85 -22.69
CA LYS A 3 1.77 11.17 -21.39
C LYS A 3 0.75 10.03 -21.51
N ASN A 4 1.22 8.79 -21.36
CA ASN A 4 0.32 7.66 -21.26
C ASN A 4 -0.55 7.89 -20.02
N ASN A 5 -1.83 8.17 -20.20
CA ASN A 5 -2.74 8.50 -19.09
C ASN A 5 -3.01 7.30 -18.18
N PHE A 6 -2.57 6.11 -18.58
CA PHE A 6 -2.78 4.86 -17.87
C PHE A 6 -1.46 4.31 -17.35
N PHE A 7 -1.51 3.74 -16.15
CA PHE A 7 -0.35 3.10 -15.51
C PHE A 7 0.05 1.82 -16.27
N ASP A 8 -0.92 1.01 -16.67
CA ASP A 8 -0.75 -0.21 -17.45
C ASP A 8 -2.00 -0.56 -18.26
N ASP A 9 -1.91 -1.63 -19.06
CA ASP A 9 -3.00 -2.10 -19.92
C ASP A 9 -4.22 -2.61 -19.14
N LEU A 10 -4.08 -2.89 -17.83
CA LEU A 10 -5.20 -3.31 -17.00
C LEU A 10 -6.24 -2.20 -16.83
N GLU A 11 -5.86 -0.93 -17.03
CA GLU A 11 -6.78 0.21 -16.92
C GLU A 11 -7.65 0.40 -18.18
N THR A 12 -7.27 -0.22 -19.29
CA THR A 12 -7.97 -0.09 -20.58
C THR A 12 -8.87 -1.27 -20.92
N ARG A 13 -8.91 -2.28 -20.04
CA ARG A 13 -9.75 -3.48 -20.23
C ARG A 13 -11.24 -3.14 -20.25
N SER A 14 -12.00 -3.89 -21.03
CA SER A 14 -13.45 -3.88 -20.94
C SER A 14 -13.94 -4.35 -19.56
N VAL A 15 -15.19 -4.04 -19.24
CA VAL A 15 -15.83 -4.50 -18.00
C VAL A 15 -15.84 -6.02 -17.91
N ASP A 16 -16.15 -6.70 -19.01
CA ASP A 16 -16.22 -8.17 -19.06
C ASP A 16 -14.85 -8.82 -18.84
N GLU A 17 -13.81 -8.32 -19.52
CA GLU A 17 -12.44 -8.80 -19.31
C GLU A 17 -11.99 -8.63 -17.86
N ARG A 18 -12.29 -7.48 -17.27
CA ARG A 18 -11.96 -7.21 -15.86
C ARG A 18 -12.71 -8.14 -14.92
N ASN A 19 -14.01 -8.33 -15.13
CA ASN A 19 -14.86 -9.18 -14.27
C ASN A 19 -14.44 -10.65 -14.36
N ASN A 20 -14.12 -11.14 -15.56
CA ASN A 20 -13.61 -12.49 -15.77
C ASN A 20 -12.24 -12.69 -15.06
N ASP A 21 -11.31 -11.75 -15.20
CA ASP A 21 -10.02 -11.81 -14.52
C ASP A 21 -10.18 -11.79 -12.98
N HIS A 22 -11.09 -10.97 -12.47
CA HIS A 22 -11.38 -10.94 -11.03
C HIS A 22 -11.96 -12.26 -10.53
N LEU A 23 -12.91 -12.84 -11.27
CA LEU A 23 -13.54 -14.10 -10.90
C LEU A 23 -12.51 -15.25 -10.87
N LEU A 24 -11.63 -15.33 -11.86
CA LEU A 24 -10.54 -16.30 -11.90
C LEU A 24 -9.59 -16.15 -10.69
N LYS A 25 -9.17 -14.93 -10.38
CA LYS A 25 -8.28 -14.65 -9.26
C LYS A 25 -8.91 -14.95 -7.90
N LEU A 26 -10.18 -14.61 -7.75
CA LEU A 26 -10.94 -14.92 -6.53
C LEU A 26 -11.07 -16.42 -6.31
N ASN A 27 -11.44 -17.18 -7.34
CA ASN A 27 -11.54 -18.64 -7.24
C ASN A 27 -10.18 -19.29 -6.94
N TYR A 28 -9.08 -18.75 -7.51
CA TYR A 28 -7.74 -19.20 -7.17
C TYR A 28 -7.41 -18.93 -5.69
N LEU A 29 -7.72 -17.73 -5.18
CA LEU A 29 -7.51 -17.37 -3.78
C LEU A 29 -8.34 -18.27 -2.84
N ILE A 30 -9.62 -18.49 -3.13
CA ILE A 30 -10.51 -19.36 -2.35
C ILE A 30 -9.96 -20.80 -2.29
N LYS A 31 -9.51 -21.32 -3.42
CA LYS A 31 -8.89 -22.65 -3.51
C LYS A 31 -7.62 -22.73 -2.66
N THR A 32 -6.76 -21.71 -2.71
CA THR A 32 -5.53 -21.64 -1.94
C THR A 32 -5.83 -21.57 -0.44
N ALA A 33 -6.76 -20.72 -0.04
CA ALA A 33 -7.20 -20.60 1.35
C ALA A 33 -7.77 -21.91 1.91
N LYS A 34 -8.56 -22.62 1.11
CA LYS A 34 -9.12 -23.93 1.49
C LYS A 34 -8.02 -24.98 1.75
N ASN A 35 -6.99 -25.01 0.91
CA ASN A 35 -5.86 -25.93 1.05
C ASN A 35 -5.05 -25.65 2.33
N ASN A 36 -4.98 -24.40 2.75
CA ASN A 36 -4.25 -23.96 3.95
C ASN A 36 -5.10 -23.93 5.22
N LYS A 37 -6.24 -24.61 5.24
CA LYS A 37 -7.16 -24.72 6.39
C LYS A 37 -7.75 -23.38 6.86
N ASN A 38 -7.61 -22.31 6.07
CA ASN A 38 -8.24 -21.03 6.38
C ASN A 38 -9.77 -21.15 6.27
N GLN A 39 -10.45 -21.13 7.42
CA GLN A 39 -11.89 -21.34 7.47
C GLN A 39 -12.70 -20.13 7.03
N SER A 40 -12.13 -18.93 7.08
CA SER A 40 -12.83 -17.68 6.77
C SER A 40 -13.21 -17.54 5.29
N LEU A 41 -12.51 -18.24 4.40
CA LEU A 41 -12.75 -18.22 2.95
C LEU A 41 -13.24 -19.59 2.42
N ARG A 42 -13.75 -20.44 3.29
CA ARG A 42 -14.31 -21.73 2.85
C ARG A 42 -15.65 -21.53 2.16
N LEU A 43 -15.66 -21.82 0.88
CA LEU A 43 -16.88 -22.00 0.11
C LEU A 43 -16.96 -23.46 -0.32
N ASP A 44 -18.16 -24.00 -0.33
CA ASP A 44 -18.39 -25.39 -0.76
C ASP A 44 -18.14 -25.58 -2.24
N LYS A 45 -18.40 -24.54 -3.03
CA LYS A 45 -18.19 -24.50 -4.49
C LYS A 45 -17.50 -23.20 -4.91
N PRO A 46 -16.86 -23.17 -6.09
CA PRO A 46 -16.34 -21.95 -6.69
C PRO A 46 -17.44 -20.91 -6.91
N LEU A 47 -17.03 -19.63 -6.97
CA LEU A 47 -17.91 -18.54 -7.40
C LEU A 47 -18.22 -18.70 -8.90
N GLU A 48 -19.46 -18.56 -9.29
CA GLU A 48 -19.90 -18.53 -10.69
C GLU A 48 -19.94 -17.10 -11.23
N THR A 49 -20.25 -16.15 -10.34
CA THR A 49 -20.31 -14.71 -10.64
C THR A 49 -19.64 -13.89 -9.52
N LEU A 50 -19.40 -12.59 -9.77
CA LEU A 50 -18.86 -11.70 -8.73
C LEU A 50 -19.90 -11.39 -7.65
N GLU A 51 -21.18 -11.47 -7.95
CA GLU A 51 -22.29 -11.27 -7.01
C GLU A 51 -22.30 -12.35 -5.91
N ASP A 52 -21.80 -13.54 -6.20
CA ASP A 52 -21.68 -14.63 -5.22
C ASP A 52 -20.79 -14.27 -4.05
N LEU A 53 -19.92 -13.24 -4.18
CA LEU A 53 -19.14 -12.70 -3.07
C LEU A 53 -20.00 -12.24 -1.89
N ALA A 54 -21.24 -11.83 -2.14
CA ALA A 54 -22.16 -11.43 -1.09
C ALA A 54 -22.50 -12.58 -0.11
N SER A 55 -22.26 -13.83 -0.49
CA SER A 55 -22.45 -15.00 0.36
C SER A 55 -21.31 -15.21 1.37
N ILE A 56 -20.15 -14.54 1.16
CA ILE A 56 -18.98 -14.66 2.06
C ILE A 56 -19.17 -13.70 3.23
N PRO A 57 -19.08 -14.19 4.49
CA PRO A 57 -19.17 -13.32 5.64
C PRO A 57 -18.06 -12.25 5.65
N LEU A 58 -18.44 -11.02 5.94
CA LEU A 58 -17.49 -9.92 6.10
C LEU A 58 -16.68 -10.07 7.38
N LEU A 59 -15.36 -9.97 7.28
CA LEU A 59 -14.48 -9.80 8.43
C LEU A 59 -14.25 -8.31 8.67
N ARG A 60 -14.72 -7.80 9.81
CA ARG A 60 -14.48 -6.40 10.20
C ARG A 60 -13.13 -6.23 10.86
N LYS A 61 -12.50 -5.08 10.65
CA LYS A 61 -11.19 -4.77 11.27
C LYS A 61 -11.26 -4.83 12.81
N SER A 62 -12.37 -4.42 13.42
CA SER A 62 -12.59 -4.54 14.87
C SER A 62 -12.60 -5.98 15.39
N GLU A 63 -13.10 -6.92 14.57
CA GLU A 63 -13.12 -8.34 14.91
C GLU A 63 -11.74 -8.99 14.73
N LEU A 64 -10.94 -8.46 13.80
CA LEU A 64 -9.60 -8.98 13.50
C LEU A 64 -8.67 -8.86 14.71
N ILE A 65 -8.77 -7.79 15.50
CA ILE A 65 -7.98 -7.61 16.73
C ILE A 65 -8.20 -8.78 17.68
N GLN A 66 -9.47 -9.11 17.96
CA GLN A 66 -9.81 -10.22 18.85
C GLN A 66 -9.37 -11.56 18.26
N LYS A 67 -9.60 -11.77 16.96
CA LYS A 67 -9.18 -13.02 16.28
C LYS A 67 -7.67 -13.23 16.31
N GLN A 68 -6.88 -12.16 16.14
CA GLN A 68 -5.42 -12.26 16.24
C GLN A 68 -4.94 -12.47 17.68
N SER A 69 -5.68 -11.99 18.68
CA SER A 69 -5.42 -12.30 20.08
C SER A 69 -5.71 -13.76 20.42
N ASP A 70 -6.80 -14.30 19.91
CA ASP A 70 -7.22 -15.69 20.16
C ASP A 70 -6.33 -16.71 19.42
N PHE A 71 -5.87 -16.34 18.22
CA PHE A 71 -5.01 -17.17 17.36
C PHE A 71 -3.82 -16.36 16.81
N PRO A 72 -2.82 -16.05 17.67
CA PRO A 72 -1.71 -15.19 17.28
C PRO A 72 -0.78 -15.88 16.27
N PRO A 73 -0.06 -15.08 15.47
CA PRO A 73 -0.19 -13.62 15.34
C PRO A 73 -1.23 -13.20 14.28
N PHE A 74 -1.63 -14.07 13.35
CA PHE A 74 -2.37 -13.73 12.14
C PHE A 74 -3.79 -14.29 12.08
N ALA A 75 -4.35 -14.74 13.20
CA ALA A 75 -5.69 -15.34 13.26
C ALA A 75 -5.89 -16.53 12.28
N GLN A 76 -4.81 -17.23 11.93
CA GLN A 76 -4.80 -18.29 10.90
C GLN A 76 -5.30 -17.81 9.51
N LEU A 77 -5.19 -16.51 9.22
CA LEU A 77 -5.64 -15.93 7.95
C LEU A 77 -4.56 -15.96 6.87
N ASN A 78 -3.29 -16.19 7.23
CA ASN A 78 -2.20 -16.33 6.28
C ASN A 78 -2.36 -17.62 5.47
N VAL A 79 -2.19 -17.50 4.16
CA VAL A 79 -2.30 -18.63 3.21
C VAL A 79 -0.96 -19.32 2.93
N SER A 80 0.15 -18.74 3.40
CA SER A 80 1.52 -19.27 3.30
C SER A 80 2.19 -19.24 4.66
N GLU A 81 3.34 -19.89 4.80
CA GLU A 81 4.12 -19.85 6.02
C GLU A 81 4.77 -18.47 6.20
N ILE A 82 4.98 -18.04 7.45
CA ILE A 82 5.54 -16.73 7.76
C ILE A 82 6.88 -16.48 7.06
N LYS A 83 7.70 -17.50 6.92
CA LYS A 83 9.00 -17.43 6.24
C LYS A 83 8.92 -17.09 4.74
N ASP A 84 7.75 -17.22 4.15
CA ASP A 84 7.51 -16.93 2.72
C ASP A 84 7.15 -15.47 2.46
N PHE A 85 7.11 -14.64 3.51
CA PHE A 85 6.81 -13.21 3.42
C PHE A 85 8.08 -12.37 3.60
N ALA A 86 8.06 -11.15 3.04
CA ALA A 86 9.17 -10.22 3.09
C ALA A 86 9.24 -9.48 4.43
N HIS A 87 8.10 -9.02 4.95
CA HIS A 87 8.01 -8.30 6.20
C HIS A 87 6.79 -8.69 7.02
N ILE A 88 6.91 -8.43 8.32
CA ILE A 88 5.82 -8.46 9.29
C ILE A 88 5.68 -7.05 9.86
N TYR A 89 4.47 -6.50 9.79
CA TYR A 89 4.15 -5.20 10.37
C TYR A 89 3.18 -5.35 11.53
N ARG A 90 3.12 -4.32 12.36
CA ARG A 90 2.15 -4.22 13.44
C ARG A 90 1.63 -2.80 13.52
N SER A 91 0.39 -2.59 13.10
CA SER A 91 -0.26 -1.28 13.18
C SER A 91 -0.64 -0.93 14.63
N PRO A 92 -0.84 0.37 14.95
CA PRO A 92 -1.23 0.77 16.32
C PRO A 92 -2.53 0.18 16.84
N GLY A 93 -3.32 -0.49 16.00
CA GLY A 93 -4.62 -1.02 16.31
C GLY A 93 -4.83 -2.29 17.12
N PRO A 94 -3.96 -3.05 17.71
CA PRO A 94 -2.73 -3.72 17.33
C PRO A 94 -2.98 -4.89 16.37
N ILE A 95 -2.86 -4.64 15.08
CA ILE A 95 -3.08 -5.64 14.03
C ILE A 95 -1.76 -5.96 13.36
N TYR A 96 -1.47 -7.25 13.20
CA TYR A 96 -0.35 -7.74 12.41
C TYR A 96 -0.75 -7.88 10.95
N ASP A 97 0.11 -7.38 10.07
CA ASP A 97 -0.01 -7.46 8.62
C ASP A 97 1.26 -8.06 8.02
N LEU A 98 1.12 -8.70 6.86
CA LEU A 98 2.21 -9.33 6.11
C LEU A 98 2.35 -8.65 4.75
N ASP A 99 3.57 -8.48 4.27
CA ASP A 99 3.81 -8.26 2.86
C ASP A 99 4.68 -9.35 2.25
N GLY A 100 4.58 -9.53 0.94
CA GLY A 100 5.31 -10.56 0.22
C GLY A 100 6.36 -9.98 -0.71
N HIS A 101 7.07 -10.86 -1.41
CA HIS A 101 8.17 -10.53 -2.31
C HIS A 101 7.71 -10.06 -3.71
N SER A 102 6.40 -10.07 -4.01
CA SER A 102 5.93 -9.62 -5.32
C SER A 102 6.02 -8.09 -5.42
N LYS A 103 6.39 -7.60 -6.61
CA LYS A 103 6.42 -6.17 -6.88
C LYS A 103 5.02 -5.56 -6.71
N ASP A 104 4.99 -4.35 -6.14
CA ASP A 104 3.75 -3.59 -5.89
C ASP A 104 2.72 -4.38 -5.06
N TRP A 105 3.19 -5.10 -4.07
CA TRP A 105 2.34 -5.90 -3.19
C TRP A 105 1.11 -5.14 -2.71
N TRP A 106 1.32 -3.89 -2.31
CA TRP A 106 0.27 -3.00 -1.80
C TRP A 106 -0.53 -2.29 -2.90
N ARG A 107 -0.10 -2.40 -4.18
CA ARG A 107 -0.72 -1.79 -5.37
C ARG A 107 -0.84 -0.26 -5.33
N PHE A 108 0.09 0.39 -4.67
CA PHE A 108 0.12 1.84 -4.54
C PHE A 108 0.80 2.56 -5.70
N SER A 109 1.57 1.88 -6.54
CA SER A 109 2.21 2.50 -7.70
C SER A 109 1.20 3.11 -8.66
N ARG A 110 0.05 2.46 -8.85
CA ARG A 110 -1.07 3.00 -9.65
C ARG A 110 -1.65 4.28 -9.05
N ALA A 111 -1.79 4.34 -7.72
CA ALA A 111 -2.27 5.52 -7.03
C ALA A 111 -1.28 6.69 -7.14
N LEU A 112 0.02 6.44 -6.98
CA LEU A 112 1.04 7.47 -7.16
C LEU A 112 1.11 7.95 -8.62
N HIS A 113 1.02 7.04 -9.61
CA HIS A 113 0.95 7.41 -11.02
C HIS A 113 -0.26 8.32 -11.30
N ALA A 114 -1.45 7.98 -10.77
CA ALA A 114 -2.65 8.81 -10.91
C ALA A 114 -2.50 10.18 -10.22
N ALA A 115 -1.73 10.25 -9.14
CA ALA A 115 -1.37 11.49 -8.47
C ALA A 115 -0.30 12.33 -9.22
N GLY A 116 0.24 11.82 -10.34
CA GLY A 116 1.19 12.52 -11.19
C GLY A 116 2.66 12.21 -10.94
N PHE A 117 2.99 11.30 -10.02
CA PHE A 117 4.36 10.87 -9.80
C PHE A 117 4.93 10.19 -11.04
N CYS A 118 6.17 10.51 -11.39
CA CYS A 118 6.79 10.01 -12.61
C CYS A 118 8.32 9.82 -12.46
N TYR A 119 8.90 9.24 -13.49
CA TYR A 119 10.36 9.10 -13.58
C TYR A 119 11.06 10.44 -13.39
N GLY A 120 12.05 10.44 -12.50
CA GLY A 120 12.88 11.60 -12.20
C GLY A 120 12.41 12.39 -10.98
N ASP A 121 11.22 12.10 -10.41
CA ASP A 121 10.80 12.71 -9.16
C ASP A 121 11.70 12.31 -8.00
N ILE A 122 11.95 13.28 -7.12
CA ILE A 122 12.60 13.10 -5.82
C ILE A 122 11.52 13.19 -4.75
N VAL A 123 11.19 12.03 -4.20
CA VAL A 123 10.06 11.86 -3.28
C VAL A 123 10.55 11.90 -1.83
N GLN A 124 10.08 12.87 -1.05
CA GLN A 124 10.25 12.84 0.40
C GLN A 124 9.11 12.04 1.03
N ASN A 125 9.44 10.85 1.52
CA ASN A 125 8.49 9.96 2.16
C ASN A 125 8.50 10.18 3.68
N CYS A 126 7.48 10.89 4.17
CA CYS A 126 7.31 11.25 5.57
C CYS A 126 6.42 10.26 6.36
N PHE A 127 6.08 9.11 5.82
CA PHE A 127 5.46 8.04 6.60
C PHE A 127 6.51 7.28 7.42
N SER A 128 6.06 6.73 8.56
CA SER A 128 6.93 5.92 9.42
C SER A 128 7.37 4.63 8.74
N TYR A 129 8.64 4.30 8.92
CA TYR A 129 9.24 3.02 8.54
C TYR A 129 9.31 2.03 9.72
N HIS A 130 8.82 2.45 10.89
CA HIS A 130 8.85 1.65 12.12
C HIS A 130 7.49 1.04 12.38
N PHE A 131 7.45 -0.28 12.61
CA PHE A 131 6.27 -1.08 12.91
C PHE A 131 5.20 -1.12 11.83
N THR A 132 4.83 0.01 11.21
CA THR A 132 3.73 0.12 10.24
C THR A 132 4.22 -0.02 8.80
N PRO A 133 3.38 -0.49 7.87
CA PRO A 133 3.81 -0.71 6.49
C PRO A 133 3.94 0.58 5.65
N ALA A 134 3.39 1.72 6.11
CA ALA A 134 3.16 2.88 5.24
C ALA A 134 4.43 3.40 4.58
N GLY A 135 5.54 3.57 5.32
CA GLY A 135 6.80 4.03 4.75
C GLY A 135 7.31 3.11 3.62
N ALA A 136 7.40 1.81 3.91
CA ALA A 136 7.86 0.81 2.93
C ALA A 136 6.91 0.69 1.73
N MET A 137 5.60 0.73 1.97
CA MET A 137 4.56 0.62 0.95
C MET A 137 4.65 1.74 -0.09
N PHE A 138 4.78 2.99 0.34
CA PHE A 138 4.91 4.12 -0.56
C PHE A 138 6.30 4.20 -1.21
N GLU A 139 7.35 3.77 -0.51
CA GLU A 139 8.69 3.67 -1.10
C GLU A 139 8.72 2.67 -2.26
N GLU A 140 8.19 1.46 -2.05
CA GLU A 140 8.10 0.46 -3.12
C GLU A 140 7.35 1.00 -4.34
N ALA A 141 6.19 1.61 -4.11
CA ALA A 141 5.37 2.19 -5.16
C ALA A 141 6.12 3.28 -5.96
N ALA A 142 6.81 4.19 -5.28
CA ALA A 142 7.60 5.24 -5.92
C ALA A 142 8.79 4.67 -6.72
N LYS A 143 9.46 3.62 -6.20
CA LYS A 143 10.56 2.93 -6.90
C LYS A 143 10.09 2.24 -8.18
N ILE A 144 8.87 1.70 -8.22
CA ILE A 144 8.28 1.14 -9.45
C ILE A 144 8.10 2.21 -10.52
N LEU A 145 7.72 3.43 -10.13
CA LEU A 145 7.63 4.59 -11.02
C LEU A 145 9.01 5.19 -11.38
N LYS A 146 10.10 4.60 -10.86
CA LYS A 146 11.48 5.05 -11.03
C LYS A 146 11.74 6.44 -10.44
N CYS A 147 11.03 6.78 -9.38
CA CYS A 147 11.34 7.92 -8.53
C CYS A 147 12.55 7.63 -7.64
N THR A 148 13.26 8.67 -7.22
CA THR A 148 14.25 8.59 -6.13
C THR A 148 13.54 8.88 -4.82
N VAL A 149 13.71 8.05 -3.79
CA VAL A 149 13.02 8.22 -2.52
C VAL A 149 13.99 8.59 -1.42
N PHE A 150 13.67 9.65 -0.68
CA PHE A 150 14.29 9.98 0.59
C PHE A 150 13.38 9.47 1.73
N PRO A 151 13.82 8.47 2.53
CA PRO A 151 13.01 7.85 3.58
C PRO A 151 13.05 8.70 4.86
N ALA A 152 12.32 9.81 4.86
CA ALA A 152 12.40 10.86 5.85
C ALA A 152 11.73 10.53 7.20
N GLY A 153 10.64 9.74 7.18
CA GLY A 153 9.82 9.55 8.37
C GLY A 153 9.05 10.81 8.79
N GLY A 154 8.36 10.74 9.91
CA GLY A 154 7.42 11.78 10.37
C GLY A 154 7.97 12.73 11.44
N GLU A 155 9.27 12.87 11.60
CA GLU A 155 9.88 13.62 12.69
C GLU A 155 10.74 14.79 12.20
N ASN A 156 11.10 15.71 13.12
CA ASN A 156 12.10 16.76 12.92
C ASN A 156 11.85 17.69 11.71
N THR A 157 10.86 18.57 11.85
CA THR A 157 10.42 19.51 10.79
C THR A 157 11.55 20.36 10.20
N ASP A 158 12.51 20.81 11.03
CA ASP A 158 13.63 21.62 10.55
C ASP A 158 14.54 20.82 9.61
N LEU A 159 14.85 19.57 9.96
CA LEU A 159 15.64 18.68 9.12
C LEU A 159 14.88 18.29 7.84
N GLN A 160 13.57 18.08 7.93
CA GLN A 160 12.73 17.82 6.75
C GLN A 160 12.88 18.95 5.72
N LEU A 161 12.74 20.19 6.17
CA LEU A 161 12.86 21.36 5.30
C LEU A 161 14.27 21.53 4.73
N GLU A 162 15.30 21.30 5.56
CA GLU A 162 16.71 21.37 5.12
C GLU A 162 16.97 20.36 3.99
N VAL A 163 16.55 19.11 4.19
CA VAL A 163 16.72 18.05 3.19
C VAL A 163 15.94 18.37 1.92
N MET A 164 14.67 18.79 2.03
CA MET A 164 13.85 19.17 0.85
C MET A 164 14.58 20.22 -0.01
N ARG A 165 15.23 21.20 0.63
CA ARG A 165 16.02 22.21 -0.05
C ARG A 165 17.25 21.63 -0.71
N ASP A 166 18.01 20.82 0.04
CA ASP A 166 19.35 20.39 -0.37
C ASP A 166 19.30 19.38 -1.53
N ILE A 167 18.28 18.51 -1.55
CA ILE A 167 18.11 17.51 -2.61
C ILE A 167 17.13 17.93 -3.72
N GLY A 168 16.46 19.07 -3.58
CA GLY A 168 15.47 19.54 -4.57
C GLY A 168 14.26 18.61 -4.66
N THR A 169 13.61 18.32 -3.52
CA THR A 169 12.42 17.48 -3.46
C THR A 169 11.32 17.98 -4.42
N THR A 170 10.80 17.10 -5.28
CA THR A 170 9.73 17.42 -6.24
C THR A 170 8.37 16.86 -5.84
N ALA A 171 8.35 15.87 -4.95
CA ALA A 171 7.13 15.20 -4.53
C ALA A 171 7.16 14.83 -3.05
N TYR A 172 5.98 14.85 -2.43
CA TYR A 172 5.80 14.55 -1.01
C TYR A 172 4.82 13.38 -0.82
N VAL A 173 5.16 12.50 0.10
CA VAL A 173 4.29 11.42 0.57
C VAL A 173 4.24 11.49 2.09
N GLY A 174 3.05 11.66 2.66
CA GLY A 174 2.86 11.79 4.10
C GLY A 174 1.48 12.31 4.47
N VAL A 175 1.29 12.62 5.75
CA VAL A 175 0.05 13.18 6.27
C VAL A 175 -0.06 14.65 5.85
N PRO A 176 -1.22 15.13 5.33
CA PRO A 176 -1.38 16.52 4.87
C PRO A 176 -1.07 17.56 5.96
N ASP A 177 -1.44 17.30 7.21
CA ASP A 177 -1.16 18.21 8.32
C ASP A 177 0.34 18.39 8.58
N PHE A 178 1.12 17.33 8.39
CA PHE A 178 2.58 17.42 8.52
C PHE A 178 3.21 18.22 7.37
N LEU A 179 2.72 18.05 6.14
CA LEU A 179 3.14 18.91 5.03
C LEU A 179 2.85 20.38 5.32
N LYS A 180 1.66 20.69 5.85
CA LYS A 180 1.30 22.05 6.24
C LYS A 180 2.30 22.62 7.24
N ILE A 181 2.67 21.87 8.28
CA ILE A 181 3.66 22.30 9.28
C ILE A 181 5.04 22.59 8.61
N ILE A 182 5.47 21.74 7.68
CA ILE A 182 6.72 21.95 6.93
C ILE A 182 6.65 23.24 6.10
N LEU A 183 5.52 23.49 5.41
CA LEU A 183 5.34 24.70 4.60
C LEU A 183 5.28 25.97 5.45
N GLU A 184 4.57 25.96 6.58
CA GLU A 184 4.56 27.06 7.54
C GLU A 184 5.98 27.36 8.05
N LYS A 185 6.79 26.32 8.30
CA LYS A 185 8.20 26.48 8.70
C LYS A 185 9.06 27.04 7.57
N ALA A 186 8.77 26.67 6.33
CA ALA A 186 9.45 27.25 5.16
C ALA A 186 9.19 28.76 5.05
N ASP A 187 7.93 29.17 5.26
CA ASP A 187 7.55 30.59 5.24
C ASP A 187 8.23 31.39 6.36
N GLU A 188 8.28 30.86 7.60
CA GLU A 188 9.01 31.47 8.71
C GLU A 188 10.49 31.71 8.37
N LYS A 189 11.12 30.75 7.68
CA LYS A 189 12.53 30.82 7.25
C LYS A 189 12.73 31.56 5.93
N LYS A 190 11.66 32.10 5.33
CA LYS A 190 11.66 32.75 4.00
C LYS A 190 12.25 31.87 2.90
N TYR A 191 12.02 30.57 3.01
CA TYR A 191 12.43 29.60 2.01
C TYR A 191 11.32 29.41 0.97
N HIS A 192 11.68 29.54 -0.31
CA HIS A 192 10.76 29.33 -1.42
C HIS A 192 11.19 28.08 -2.19
N PHE A 193 10.28 27.12 -2.31
CA PHE A 193 10.49 25.97 -3.18
C PHE A 193 10.57 26.44 -4.64
N GLN A 194 11.53 25.91 -5.40
CA GLN A 194 11.62 26.19 -6.83
C GLN A 194 10.51 25.38 -7.54
N ASN A 195 9.77 26.04 -8.45
CA ASN A 195 8.76 25.42 -9.27
C ASN A 195 9.35 24.52 -10.35
#